data_d50d59295f6909e14a090a38fc6ee1b3
#
_entry.id   d50d59295f6909e14a090a38fc6ee1b3
#
_cell.length_a   1.000
_cell.length_b   1.000
_cell.length_c   1.000
_cell.angle_alpha   90.00
_cell.angle_beta   90.00
_cell.angle_gamma   90.00
#
_symmetry.space_group_name_H-M   'P 1'
#
loop_
_entity.id
_entity.type
_entity.pdbx_description
1 polymer ?
#
loop_
_entity_poly.entity_id
_entity_poly.type
_entity_poly.pdbx_seq_one_letter_code
_entity_poly.pdbx_strand_id
1 'polypeptide(L)'
;VKSSPIDALILHALAQASASGSADLQLDLHLPIDDLRRSTVRGSVTLAQNDVRMTPDTPALTRARGVVQFTDSGFSLHNVQAQTLGGDTRLEGGLQVLAANAAPSASALQLRAQGTASAQGLRQAKELGFLAQLAQHASGSTPYTLALTMRRGVPEMVVNTSLQGLAVSLPAPLGKSADSALPMLYSTTLTPESLVPSTNADTSAPLHEDITLDAGTLGSVRY
;
A
#
# COMPACT_ATOMS: atom_id res chain seq x y z
N VAL A 1 21.09 0.97 -7.31
CA VAL A 1 19.80 1.39 -7.88
C VAL A 1 19.60 2.91 -7.74
N LYS A 2 20.17 3.55 -6.69
CA LYS A 2 19.95 4.97 -6.32
C LYS A 2 20.38 6.06 -7.34
N SER A 3 20.85 5.70 -8.52
CA SER A 3 21.23 6.65 -9.58
C SER A 3 20.96 6.11 -10.99
N SER A 4 20.05 5.16 -11.13
CA SER A 4 19.69 4.61 -12.43
C SER A 4 18.49 5.36 -13.03
N PRO A 5 18.35 5.41 -14.36
CA PRO A 5 17.13 5.94 -15.00
C PRO A 5 15.84 5.29 -14.49
N ILE A 6 15.93 4.05 -13.99
CA ILE A 6 14.82 3.31 -13.37
C ILE A 6 14.35 3.98 -12.06
N ASP A 7 15.26 4.58 -11.29
CA ASP A 7 14.91 5.27 -10.04
C ASP A 7 14.01 6.49 -10.28
N ALA A 8 14.29 7.25 -11.34
CA ALA A 8 13.43 8.36 -11.76
C ALA A 8 12.07 7.89 -12.30
N LEU A 9 12.04 6.74 -12.98
CA LEU A 9 10.84 6.15 -13.58
C LEU A 9 9.83 5.66 -12.54
N ILE A 10 10.30 5.15 -11.40
CA ILE A 10 9.43 4.70 -10.31
C ILE A 10 9.21 5.78 -9.25
N LEU A 11 9.44 7.06 -9.61
CA LEU A 11 9.19 8.25 -8.78
C LEU A 11 9.80 8.13 -7.38
N HIS A 12 11.00 7.56 -7.26
CA HIS A 12 11.66 7.27 -5.97
C HIS A 12 10.81 6.41 -5.00
N ALA A 13 9.70 5.83 -5.48
CA ALA A 13 8.80 5.02 -4.65
C ALA A 13 9.51 3.81 -4.00
N LEU A 14 10.59 3.34 -4.60
CA LEU A 14 11.42 2.28 -4.07
C LEU A 14 12.71 2.76 -3.39
N ALA A 15 12.89 4.06 -3.21
CA ALA A 15 14.11 4.60 -2.59
C ALA A 15 14.33 4.06 -1.16
N GLN A 16 13.25 3.78 -0.46
CA GLN A 16 13.25 3.20 0.90
C GLN A 16 12.88 1.72 0.91
N ALA A 17 12.52 1.15 -0.24
CA ALA A 17 12.15 -0.25 -0.32
C ALA A 17 13.37 -1.16 -0.13
N SER A 18 13.16 -2.26 0.56
CA SER A 18 14.12 -3.34 0.72
C SER A 18 13.50 -4.66 0.29
N ALA A 19 14.31 -5.49 -0.33
CA ALA A 19 13.90 -6.84 -0.71
C ALA A 19 15.04 -7.81 -0.41
N SER A 20 14.68 -9.02 -0.04
CA SER A 20 15.61 -10.14 0.16
C SER A 20 15.17 -11.35 -0.65
N GLY A 21 16.10 -12.28 -0.88
CA GLY A 21 15.88 -13.43 -1.72
C GLY A 21 16.32 -13.22 -3.17
N SER A 22 16.16 -14.25 -3.99
CA SER A 22 16.45 -14.21 -5.44
C SER A 22 15.15 -14.01 -6.22
N ALA A 23 15.25 -13.31 -7.34
CA ALA A 23 14.15 -13.12 -8.28
C ALA A 23 14.68 -13.22 -9.70
N ASP A 24 13.85 -13.71 -10.62
CA ASP A 24 14.18 -13.75 -12.04
C ASP A 24 13.76 -12.45 -12.69
N LEU A 25 14.71 -11.75 -13.31
CA LEU A 25 14.49 -10.51 -14.03
C LEU A 25 14.57 -10.77 -15.54
N GLN A 26 13.51 -10.44 -16.26
CA GLN A 26 13.50 -10.32 -17.71
C GLN A 26 13.43 -8.85 -18.07
N LEU A 27 14.34 -8.39 -18.94
CA LEU A 27 14.45 -7.01 -19.33
C LEU A 27 14.55 -6.88 -20.84
N ASP A 28 13.70 -6.05 -21.41
CA ASP A 28 13.70 -5.64 -22.81
C ASP A 28 13.97 -4.15 -22.89
N LEU A 29 15.08 -3.78 -23.55
CA LEU A 29 15.53 -2.39 -23.70
C LEU A 29 15.55 -2.02 -25.16
N HIS A 30 14.79 -1.01 -25.52
CA HIS A 30 14.87 -0.39 -26.84
C HIS A 30 15.59 0.97 -26.70
N LEU A 31 16.80 1.05 -27.28
CA LEU A 31 17.67 2.23 -27.19
C LEU A 31 17.91 2.79 -28.60
N PRO A 32 17.10 3.75 -29.09
CA PRO A 32 17.36 4.43 -30.36
C PRO A 32 18.65 5.25 -30.25
N ILE A 33 19.63 4.96 -31.12
CA ILE A 33 20.94 5.62 -31.09
C ILE A 33 20.81 7.12 -31.44
N ASP A 34 19.83 7.45 -32.27
CA ASP A 34 19.62 8.83 -32.77
C ASP A 34 18.95 9.73 -31.71
N ASP A 35 18.19 9.18 -30.79
CA ASP A 35 17.54 9.94 -29.70
C ASP A 35 17.27 9.04 -28.47
N LEU A 36 18.20 9.09 -27.54
CA LEU A 36 18.11 8.32 -26.28
C LEU A 36 16.90 8.69 -25.40
N ARG A 37 16.24 9.83 -25.66
CA ARG A 37 15.03 10.21 -24.95
C ARG A 37 13.81 9.36 -25.34
N ARG A 38 13.91 8.65 -26.47
CA ARG A 38 12.88 7.71 -26.95
C ARG A 38 13.17 6.28 -26.51
N SER A 39 14.11 6.10 -25.60
CA SER A 39 14.39 4.79 -25.01
C SER A 39 13.16 4.27 -24.27
N THR A 40 12.83 3.02 -24.48
CA THR A 40 11.74 2.33 -23.77
C THR A 40 12.30 1.13 -23.01
N VAL A 41 11.72 0.94 -21.83
CA VAL A 41 12.07 -0.18 -20.94
C VAL A 41 10.81 -0.99 -20.69
N ARG A 42 10.91 -2.29 -20.85
CA ARG A 42 9.88 -3.24 -20.44
C ARG A 42 10.55 -4.40 -19.74
N GLY A 43 9.85 -4.96 -18.76
CA GLY A 43 10.39 -6.12 -18.09
C GLY A 43 9.42 -6.76 -17.14
N SER A 44 9.85 -7.87 -16.59
CA SER A 44 9.13 -8.56 -15.53
C SER A 44 10.10 -9.07 -14.47
N VAL A 45 9.63 -9.03 -13.23
CA VAL A 45 10.30 -9.63 -12.08
C VAL A 45 9.41 -10.76 -11.58
N THR A 46 9.91 -11.98 -11.62
CA THR A 46 9.26 -13.14 -11.02
C THR A 46 9.78 -13.32 -9.60
N LEU A 47 8.89 -13.17 -8.64
CA LEU A 47 9.18 -13.31 -7.22
C LEU A 47 9.09 -14.80 -6.83
N ALA A 48 10.12 -15.30 -6.14
CA ALA A 48 10.24 -16.69 -5.67
C ALA A 48 10.41 -16.74 -4.15
N GLN A 49 9.37 -16.36 -3.42
CA GLN A 49 9.36 -16.27 -1.96
C GLN A 49 10.26 -15.16 -1.38
N ASN A 50 10.25 -14.00 -2.01
CA ASN A 50 11.00 -12.83 -1.55
C ASN A 50 10.33 -12.19 -0.33
N ASP A 51 11.16 -11.60 0.55
CA ASP A 51 10.64 -10.69 1.55
C ASP A 51 10.81 -9.26 1.02
N VAL A 52 9.72 -8.50 1.03
CA VAL A 52 9.67 -7.13 0.50
C VAL A 52 9.11 -6.20 1.57
N ARG A 53 9.77 -5.08 1.78
CA ARG A 53 9.28 -3.99 2.62
C ARG A 53 9.34 -2.70 1.81
N MET A 54 8.21 -2.01 1.69
CA MET A 54 8.11 -0.80 0.88
C MET A 54 8.73 0.41 1.57
N THR A 55 8.42 0.60 2.84
CA THR A 55 9.01 1.61 3.71
C THR A 55 9.25 1.03 5.11
N PRO A 56 10.10 1.63 5.95
CA PRO A 56 10.29 1.18 7.34
C PRO A 56 9.00 1.15 8.15
N ASP A 57 8.04 2.02 7.82
CA ASP A 57 6.78 2.20 8.55
C ASP A 57 5.63 1.34 8.00
N THR A 58 5.91 0.47 7.02
CA THR A 58 4.92 -0.46 6.47
C THR A 58 5.20 -1.90 6.88
N PRO A 59 4.16 -2.71 7.13
CA PRO A 59 4.32 -4.13 7.38
C PRO A 59 5.06 -4.84 6.23
N ALA A 60 5.97 -5.73 6.58
CA ALA A 60 6.69 -6.51 5.60
C ALA A 60 5.76 -7.50 4.87
N LEU A 61 5.97 -7.64 3.58
CA LEU A 61 5.41 -8.70 2.75
C LEU A 61 6.44 -9.82 2.70
N THR A 62 6.19 -10.92 3.38
CA THR A 62 7.10 -12.07 3.41
C THR A 62 6.63 -13.15 2.45
N ARG A 63 7.57 -13.97 1.97
CA ARG A 63 7.30 -15.06 1.03
C ARG A 63 6.52 -14.61 -0.21
N ALA A 64 6.79 -13.41 -0.69
CA ALA A 64 6.14 -12.85 -1.86
C ALA A 64 6.46 -13.70 -3.10
N ARG A 65 5.42 -14.06 -3.85
CA ARG A 65 5.49 -14.81 -5.11
C ARG A 65 4.50 -14.23 -6.10
N GLY A 66 4.83 -14.36 -7.37
CA GLY A 66 4.03 -13.80 -8.46
C GLY A 66 4.90 -13.03 -9.42
N VAL A 67 4.30 -12.28 -10.32
CA VAL A 67 5.01 -11.53 -11.36
C VAL A 67 4.68 -10.05 -11.25
N VAL A 68 5.71 -9.22 -11.23
CA VAL A 68 5.60 -7.77 -11.37
C VAL A 68 6.06 -7.41 -12.78
N GLN A 69 5.15 -6.94 -13.62
CA GLN A 69 5.48 -6.40 -14.93
C GLN A 69 5.69 -4.89 -14.79
N PHE A 70 6.69 -4.36 -15.48
CA PHE A 70 6.98 -2.93 -15.47
C PHE A 70 7.33 -2.40 -16.85
N THR A 71 7.07 -1.13 -17.04
CA THR A 71 7.43 -0.35 -18.24
C THR A 71 8.03 0.98 -17.80
N ASP A 72 8.44 1.79 -18.77
CA ASP A 72 8.80 3.20 -18.56
C ASP A 72 7.66 4.06 -18.00
N SER A 73 6.41 3.61 -18.08
CA SER A 73 5.22 4.35 -17.66
C SER A 73 4.50 3.76 -16.44
N GLY A 74 5.01 2.67 -15.84
CA GLY A 74 4.38 2.12 -14.65
C GLY A 74 4.68 0.65 -14.40
N PHE A 75 3.88 0.04 -13.53
CA PHE A 75 3.98 -1.38 -13.22
C PHE A 75 2.60 -2.00 -12.98
N SER A 76 2.52 -3.31 -13.08
CA SER A 76 1.34 -4.10 -12.74
C SER A 76 1.71 -5.38 -11.99
N LEU A 77 0.84 -5.78 -11.08
CA LEU A 77 0.98 -6.98 -10.26
C LEU A 77 0.14 -8.11 -10.86
N HIS A 78 0.75 -9.25 -11.10
CA HIS A 78 0.09 -10.45 -11.63
C HIS A 78 0.22 -11.62 -10.67
N ASN A 79 -0.92 -12.05 -10.10
CA ASN A 79 -0.98 -13.17 -9.14
C ASN A 79 0.00 -13.03 -7.97
N VAL A 80 0.20 -11.82 -7.48
CA VAL A 80 1.10 -11.57 -6.36
C VAL A 80 0.43 -11.99 -5.07
N GLN A 81 1.07 -12.90 -4.37
CA GLN A 81 0.68 -13.41 -3.07
C GLN A 81 1.84 -13.25 -2.11
N ALA A 82 1.56 -12.90 -0.88
CA ALA A 82 2.56 -12.76 0.17
C ALA A 82 1.93 -13.10 1.53
N GLN A 83 2.75 -13.14 2.56
CA GLN A 83 2.29 -13.17 3.94
C GLN A 83 2.56 -11.82 4.60
N THR A 84 1.54 -11.26 5.24
CA THR A 84 1.67 -10.05 6.06
C THR A 84 0.67 -10.12 7.21
N LEU A 85 0.97 -9.44 8.31
CA LEU A 85 0.13 -9.43 9.52
C LEU A 85 -0.23 -10.84 10.03
N GLY A 86 0.64 -11.83 9.77
CA GLY A 86 0.46 -13.21 10.21
C GLY A 86 -0.56 -14.02 9.42
N GLY A 87 -0.94 -13.58 8.22
CA GLY A 87 -1.83 -14.31 7.31
C GLY A 87 -1.46 -14.12 5.85
N ASP A 88 -2.08 -14.92 5.00
CA ASP A 88 -1.89 -14.82 3.55
C ASP A 88 -2.62 -13.59 3.00
N THR A 89 -1.99 -12.94 2.03
CA THR A 89 -2.50 -11.75 1.38
C THR A 89 -2.27 -11.84 -0.12
N ARG A 90 -3.29 -11.51 -0.89
CA ARG A 90 -3.25 -11.36 -2.34
C ARG A 90 -3.23 -9.87 -2.69
N LEU A 91 -2.32 -9.50 -3.60
CA LEU A 91 -2.15 -8.14 -4.09
C LEU A 91 -2.44 -8.08 -5.59
N GLU A 92 -3.16 -7.05 -5.99
CA GLU A 92 -3.56 -6.79 -7.38
C GLU A 92 -3.48 -5.29 -7.67
N GLY A 93 -3.33 -4.95 -8.97
CA GLY A 93 -3.30 -3.57 -9.43
C GLY A 93 -1.94 -3.15 -9.93
N GLY A 94 -1.66 -1.85 -9.88
CA GLY A 94 -0.42 -1.28 -10.38
C GLY A 94 -0.43 0.24 -10.42
N LEU A 95 0.61 0.79 -11.02
CA LEU A 95 0.77 2.20 -11.31
C LEU A 95 0.82 2.39 -12.83
N GLN A 96 0.01 3.30 -13.36
CA GLN A 96 0.11 3.76 -14.73
C GLN A 96 0.32 5.28 -14.73
N VAL A 97 1.39 5.73 -15.37
CA VAL A 97 1.58 7.15 -15.67
C VAL A 97 0.75 7.44 -16.92
N LEU A 98 -0.29 8.23 -16.78
CA LEU A 98 -1.11 8.64 -17.91
C LEU A 98 -0.31 9.59 -18.82
N ALA A 99 -0.53 9.49 -20.14
CA ALA A 99 0.25 10.21 -21.16
C ALA A 99 0.40 11.71 -20.89
N ALA A 100 1.44 12.33 -21.43
CA ALA A 100 1.89 13.69 -21.20
C ALA A 100 0.87 14.84 -21.42
N ASN A 101 -0.33 14.53 -21.94
CA ASN A 101 -1.44 15.47 -22.10
C ASN A 101 -2.47 15.41 -20.96
N ALA A 102 -2.33 14.49 -20.02
CA ALA A 102 -3.13 14.45 -18.81
C ALA A 102 -2.51 15.37 -17.76
N ALA A 103 -3.35 15.99 -16.92
CA ALA A 103 -2.87 16.88 -15.86
C ALA A 103 -1.74 16.24 -15.03
N PRO A 104 -0.80 17.01 -14.47
CA PRO A 104 0.35 16.48 -13.70
C PRO A 104 -0.02 15.60 -12.50
N SER A 105 -1.28 15.52 -12.16
CA SER A 105 -1.86 14.67 -11.10
C SER A 105 -2.31 13.29 -11.58
N ALA A 106 -2.03 12.91 -12.82
CA ALA A 106 -2.65 11.76 -13.49
C ALA A 106 -1.79 10.49 -13.48
N SER A 107 -1.00 10.25 -12.44
CA SER A 107 -0.52 8.90 -12.15
C SER A 107 -1.63 8.15 -11.38
N ALA A 108 -2.22 7.15 -12.01
CA ALA A 108 -3.21 6.32 -11.35
C ALA A 108 -2.53 5.12 -10.67
N LEU A 109 -2.11 5.30 -9.44
CA LEU A 109 -1.82 4.17 -8.57
C LEU A 109 -3.14 3.58 -8.11
N GLN A 110 -3.37 2.31 -8.36
CA GLN A 110 -4.48 1.53 -7.82
C GLN A 110 -3.94 0.18 -7.38
N LEU A 111 -3.77 0.01 -6.10
CA LEU A 111 -3.42 -1.27 -5.49
C LEU A 111 -4.55 -1.74 -4.59
N ARG A 112 -4.83 -3.01 -4.65
CA ARG A 112 -5.79 -3.70 -3.78
C ARG A 112 -5.10 -4.86 -3.12
N ALA A 113 -5.39 -5.05 -1.84
CA ALA A 113 -4.98 -6.23 -1.11
C ALA A 113 -6.18 -6.86 -0.41
N GLN A 114 -6.20 -8.18 -0.40
CA GLN A 114 -7.18 -8.97 0.36
C GLN A 114 -6.41 -10.02 1.13
N GLY A 115 -6.68 -10.13 2.41
CA GLY A 115 -5.94 -11.08 3.24
C GLY A 115 -6.58 -11.32 4.59
N THR A 116 -5.84 -12.02 5.42
CA THR A 116 -6.20 -12.31 6.80
C THR A 116 -5.13 -11.76 7.72
N ALA A 117 -5.55 -11.04 8.76
CA ALA A 117 -4.67 -10.57 9.81
C ALA A 117 -4.91 -11.40 11.08
N SER A 118 -3.84 -11.93 11.68
CA SER A 118 -3.90 -12.62 12.98
C SER A 118 -3.52 -11.69 14.12
N ALA A 119 -4.07 -11.95 15.31
CA ALA A 119 -3.68 -11.22 16.51
C ALA A 119 -2.17 -11.30 16.78
N GLN A 120 -1.54 -12.44 16.48
CA GLN A 120 -0.10 -12.60 16.60
C GLN A 120 0.67 -11.73 15.60
N GLY A 121 0.24 -11.71 14.34
CA GLY A 121 0.86 -10.88 13.30
C GLY A 121 0.72 -9.39 13.58
N LEU A 122 -0.46 -8.96 14.05
CA LEU A 122 -0.69 -7.58 14.47
C LEU A 122 0.21 -7.16 15.64
N ARG A 123 0.43 -8.04 16.63
CA ARG A 123 1.36 -7.78 17.74
C ARG A 123 2.81 -7.62 17.31
N GLN A 124 3.21 -8.36 16.27
CA GLN A 124 4.58 -8.33 15.73
C GLN A 124 4.83 -7.12 14.83
N ALA A 125 3.79 -6.55 14.26
CA ALA A 125 3.84 -5.39 13.39
C ALA A 125 3.94 -4.08 14.20
N LYS A 126 5.13 -3.83 14.77
CA LYS A 126 5.38 -2.67 15.65
C LYS A 126 5.14 -1.33 14.97
N GLU A 127 5.31 -1.27 13.67
CA GLU A 127 5.01 -0.13 12.80
C GLU A 127 3.54 0.31 12.86
N LEU A 128 2.63 -0.57 13.28
CA LEU A 128 1.22 -0.25 13.49
C LEU A 128 0.95 0.48 14.82
N GLY A 129 1.98 0.74 15.62
CA GLY A 129 1.90 1.54 16.83
C GLY A 129 0.83 1.08 17.80
N PHE A 130 -0.20 1.90 18.00
CA PHE A 130 -1.31 1.62 18.95
C PHE A 130 -2.08 0.33 18.62
N LEU A 131 -2.26 0.01 17.33
CA LEU A 131 -2.94 -1.23 16.93
C LEU A 131 -2.17 -2.49 17.37
N ALA A 132 -0.84 -2.45 17.31
CA ALA A 132 -0.01 -3.55 17.80
C ALA A 132 -0.13 -3.74 19.33
N GLN A 133 -0.35 -2.64 20.08
CA GLN A 133 -0.60 -2.71 21.53
C GLN A 133 -1.99 -3.29 21.82
N LEU A 134 -3.03 -2.85 21.12
CA LEU A 134 -4.38 -3.42 21.25
C LEU A 134 -4.40 -4.91 20.94
N ALA A 135 -3.63 -5.33 19.96
CA ALA A 135 -3.53 -6.74 19.57
C ALA A 135 -2.95 -7.64 20.69
N GLN A 136 -2.32 -7.10 21.72
CA GLN A 136 -1.88 -7.88 22.90
C GLN A 136 -3.05 -8.50 23.64
N HIS A 137 -4.20 -7.84 23.61
CA HIS A 137 -5.45 -8.30 24.21
C HIS A 137 -6.37 -9.01 23.22
N ALA A 138 -5.88 -9.29 22.01
CA ALA A 138 -6.63 -9.97 20.98
C ALA A 138 -6.18 -11.41 20.77
N SER A 139 -7.08 -12.25 20.25
CA SER A 139 -6.82 -13.62 19.81
C SER A 139 -7.63 -13.95 18.56
N GLY A 140 -7.16 -14.92 17.75
CA GLY A 140 -7.82 -15.31 16.52
C GLY A 140 -7.30 -14.53 15.32
N SER A 141 -8.10 -14.46 14.26
CA SER A 141 -7.76 -13.81 13.00
C SER A 141 -9.00 -13.24 12.32
N THR A 142 -8.82 -12.23 11.47
CA THR A 142 -9.93 -11.58 10.76
C THR A 142 -9.55 -11.29 9.31
N PRO A 143 -10.48 -11.41 8.36
CA PRO A 143 -10.25 -10.97 6.99
C PRO A 143 -10.21 -9.45 6.92
N TYR A 144 -9.41 -8.93 5.98
CA TYR A 144 -9.37 -7.51 5.65
C TYR A 144 -9.26 -7.28 4.15
N THR A 145 -9.67 -6.11 3.73
CA THR A 145 -9.38 -5.56 2.40
C THR A 145 -8.70 -4.22 2.53
N LEU A 146 -7.77 -3.94 1.64
CA LEU A 146 -7.06 -2.67 1.55
C LEU A 146 -7.14 -2.17 0.11
N ALA A 147 -7.45 -0.89 -0.06
CA ALA A 147 -7.30 -0.16 -1.30
C ALA A 147 -6.32 0.99 -1.07
N LEU A 148 -5.33 1.11 -1.96
CA LEU A 148 -4.36 2.18 -1.97
C LEU A 148 -4.43 2.88 -3.33
N THR A 149 -4.63 4.18 -3.30
CA THR A 149 -4.64 5.05 -4.47
C THR A 149 -3.66 6.19 -4.28
N MET A 150 -3.34 6.90 -5.35
CA MET A 150 -2.50 8.10 -5.28
C MET A 150 -3.31 9.30 -5.77
N ARG A 151 -3.33 10.36 -4.98
CA ARG A 151 -3.96 11.61 -5.38
C ARG A 151 -3.00 12.77 -5.15
N ARG A 152 -2.70 13.53 -6.19
CA ARG A 152 -1.71 14.63 -6.15
C ARG A 152 -0.35 14.24 -5.55
N GLY A 153 0.10 13.01 -5.79
CA GLY A 153 1.34 12.48 -5.24
C GLY A 153 1.27 12.01 -3.78
N VAL A 154 0.10 12.11 -3.14
CA VAL A 154 -0.12 11.63 -1.76
C VAL A 154 -0.88 10.30 -1.81
N PRO A 155 -0.42 9.27 -1.07
CA PRO A 155 -1.14 8.01 -0.99
C PRO A 155 -2.41 8.15 -0.14
N GLU A 156 -3.54 7.75 -0.69
CA GLU A 156 -4.80 7.59 0.02
C GLU A 156 -5.06 6.10 0.24
N MET A 157 -5.39 5.72 1.46
CA MET A 157 -5.57 4.33 1.86
C MET A 157 -6.93 4.12 2.51
N VAL A 158 -7.57 3.01 2.16
CA VAL A 158 -8.81 2.55 2.81
C VAL A 158 -8.64 1.09 3.22
N VAL A 159 -8.84 0.81 4.51
CA VAL A 159 -8.82 -0.54 5.06
C VAL A 159 -10.18 -0.87 5.64
N ASN A 160 -10.74 -1.98 5.23
CA ASN A 160 -12.02 -2.49 5.74
C ASN A 160 -11.82 -3.88 6.38
N THR A 161 -12.45 -4.08 7.51
CA THR A 161 -12.56 -5.38 8.16
C THR A 161 -13.85 -5.46 8.98
N SER A 162 -14.39 -6.65 9.17
CA SER A 162 -15.51 -6.90 10.07
C SER A 162 -15.06 -7.28 11.48
N LEU A 163 -13.75 -7.47 11.70
CA LEU A 163 -13.16 -8.03 12.91
C LEU A 163 -13.78 -9.38 13.35
N GLN A 164 -14.56 -10.02 12.49
CA GLN A 164 -15.11 -11.35 12.75
C GLN A 164 -13.98 -12.38 12.77
N GLY A 165 -14.00 -13.28 13.74
CA GLY A 165 -12.93 -14.25 13.99
C GLY A 165 -11.82 -13.74 14.91
N LEU A 166 -11.80 -12.42 15.23
CA LEU A 166 -10.89 -11.83 16.19
C LEU A 166 -11.64 -11.52 17.50
N ALA A 167 -11.20 -12.09 18.62
CA ALA A 167 -11.70 -11.74 19.94
C ALA A 167 -10.79 -10.69 20.59
N VAL A 168 -11.38 -9.78 21.38
CA VAL A 168 -10.67 -8.75 22.14
C VAL A 168 -11.06 -8.83 23.59
N SER A 169 -10.10 -9.13 24.48
CA SER A 169 -10.30 -9.31 25.92
C SER A 169 -10.03 -7.98 26.66
N LEU A 170 -10.88 -6.99 26.39
CA LEU A 170 -10.86 -5.70 27.09
C LEU A 170 -12.21 -5.49 27.81
N PRO A 171 -12.29 -4.58 28.82
CA PRO A 171 -13.56 -4.18 29.40
C PRO A 171 -14.52 -3.59 28.37
N ALA A 172 -15.82 -3.70 28.64
CA ALA A 172 -16.83 -3.02 27.84
C ALA A 172 -16.56 -1.50 27.80
N PRO A 173 -16.75 -0.81 26.67
CA PRO A 173 -17.35 -1.32 25.42
C PRO A 173 -16.36 -1.94 24.42
N LEU A 174 -15.06 -2.00 24.72
CA LEU A 174 -14.01 -2.44 23.79
C LEU A 174 -13.87 -3.96 23.67
N GLY A 175 -14.43 -4.70 24.63
CA GLY A 175 -14.42 -6.17 24.61
C GLY A 175 -15.32 -6.73 23.51
N LYS A 176 -14.85 -7.79 22.83
CA LYS A 176 -15.53 -8.41 21.70
C LYS A 176 -15.26 -9.90 21.63
N SER A 177 -16.30 -10.72 21.44
CA SER A 177 -16.15 -12.13 21.14
C SER A 177 -15.73 -12.36 19.68
N ALA A 178 -15.12 -13.51 19.39
CA ALA A 178 -14.72 -13.87 18.03
C ALA A 178 -15.91 -13.96 17.06
N ASP A 179 -17.03 -14.45 17.53
CA ASP A 179 -18.24 -14.68 16.70
C ASP A 179 -18.98 -13.39 16.36
N SER A 180 -18.78 -12.32 17.15
CA SER A 180 -19.43 -11.04 16.89
C SER A 180 -18.68 -10.28 15.79
N ALA A 181 -19.41 -9.67 14.85
CA ALA A 181 -18.85 -8.76 13.88
C ALA A 181 -18.82 -7.34 14.45
N LEU A 182 -17.71 -6.64 14.23
CA LEU A 182 -17.56 -5.21 14.48
C LEU A 182 -16.96 -4.61 13.21
N PRO A 183 -17.78 -4.03 12.33
CA PRO A 183 -17.26 -3.37 11.12
C PRO A 183 -16.30 -2.26 11.51
N MET A 184 -15.13 -2.25 10.89
CA MET A 184 -14.12 -1.21 11.08
C MET A 184 -13.64 -0.72 9.72
N LEU A 185 -13.66 0.60 9.56
CA LEU A 185 -13.12 1.31 8.41
C LEU A 185 -12.01 2.26 8.90
N TYR A 186 -10.84 2.10 8.33
CA TYR A 186 -9.75 3.08 8.46
C TYR A 186 -9.51 3.72 7.10
N SER A 187 -9.41 5.03 7.04
CA SER A 187 -9.09 5.74 5.81
C SER A 187 -8.17 6.93 6.05
N THR A 188 -7.26 7.15 5.09
CA THR A 188 -6.48 8.37 4.95
C THR A 188 -6.85 8.99 3.60
N THR A 189 -7.27 10.25 3.59
CA THR A 189 -7.66 10.96 2.38
C THR A 189 -7.19 12.40 2.45
N LEU A 190 -6.89 13.01 1.29
CA LEU A 190 -6.61 14.44 1.25
C LEU A 190 -7.85 15.24 1.61
N THR A 191 -7.67 16.31 2.40
CA THR A 191 -8.76 17.23 2.72
C THR A 191 -9.29 17.92 1.45
N PRO A 192 -10.58 18.29 1.40
CA PRO A 192 -11.14 19.03 0.28
C PRO A 192 -10.37 20.31 -0.07
N GLU A 193 -9.82 20.99 0.92
CA GLU A 193 -9.02 22.22 0.73
C GLU A 193 -7.71 21.90 0.01
N SER A 194 -7.10 20.77 0.32
CA SER A 194 -5.88 20.30 -0.36
C SER A 194 -6.13 19.87 -1.81
N LEU A 195 -7.39 19.67 -2.21
CA LEU A 195 -7.77 19.31 -3.59
C LEU A 195 -7.96 20.52 -4.50
N VAL A 196 -8.16 21.71 -3.94
CA VAL A 196 -8.33 22.95 -4.72
C VAL A 196 -6.96 23.36 -5.28
N PRO A 197 -6.81 23.58 -6.59
CA PRO A 197 -5.56 24.11 -7.15
C PRO A 197 -5.30 25.50 -6.58
N SER A 198 -4.13 25.72 -5.98
CA SER A 198 -3.69 27.06 -5.59
C SER A 198 -3.54 27.91 -6.83
N THR A 199 -4.25 29.03 -6.90
CA THR A 199 -4.17 29.99 -8.01
C THR A 199 -2.86 30.77 -8.02
N ASN A 200 -2.05 30.69 -6.98
CA ASN A 200 -0.76 31.36 -6.87
C ASN A 200 0.37 30.32 -7.03
N ALA A 201 1.15 30.48 -8.09
CA ALA A 201 2.24 29.59 -8.47
C ALA A 201 3.41 29.53 -7.47
N ASP A 202 3.46 30.38 -6.43
CA ASP A 202 4.61 30.55 -5.54
C ASP A 202 4.45 29.97 -4.13
N THR A 203 3.31 29.39 -3.79
CA THR A 203 3.11 28.73 -2.50
C THR A 203 2.42 27.40 -2.71
N SER A 204 3.19 26.31 -2.70
CA SER A 204 2.61 24.98 -2.47
C SER A 204 2.00 24.98 -1.07
N ALA A 205 0.68 25.17 -0.99
CA ALA A 205 -0.03 25.05 0.28
C ALA A 205 0.27 23.64 0.86
N PRO A 206 0.52 23.54 2.17
CA PRO A 206 0.73 22.23 2.80
C PRO A 206 -0.48 21.34 2.52
N LEU A 207 -0.20 20.12 2.09
CA LEU A 207 -1.24 19.11 1.88
C LEU A 207 -1.65 18.58 3.25
N HIS A 208 -2.92 18.65 3.56
CA HIS A 208 -3.51 18.12 4.79
C HIS A 208 -4.23 16.82 4.47
N GLU A 209 -4.08 15.86 5.36
CA GLU A 209 -4.75 14.56 5.29
C GLU A 209 -5.79 14.43 6.41
N ASP A 210 -6.93 13.89 6.08
CA ASP A 210 -7.93 13.45 7.05
C ASP A 210 -7.70 11.96 7.34
N ILE A 211 -7.49 11.64 8.60
CA ILE A 211 -7.44 10.26 9.09
C ILE A 211 -8.77 9.95 9.76
N THR A 212 -9.49 8.98 9.25
CA THR A 212 -10.76 8.54 9.82
C THR A 212 -10.65 7.09 10.28
N LEU A 213 -11.07 6.84 11.50
CA LEU A 213 -11.29 5.50 12.03
C LEU A 213 -12.75 5.40 12.46
N ASP A 214 -13.51 4.57 11.76
CA ASP A 214 -14.88 4.22 12.12
C ASP A 214 -14.90 2.79 12.65
N ALA A 215 -15.37 2.62 13.86
CA ALA A 215 -15.50 1.33 14.53
C ALA A 215 -16.98 0.96 14.74
N GLY A 216 -17.83 1.27 13.78
CA GLY A 216 -19.24 0.94 13.77
C GLY A 216 -19.98 1.43 15.02
N THR A 217 -20.50 0.51 15.83
CA THR A 217 -21.27 0.85 17.04
C THR A 217 -20.44 1.46 18.17
N LEU A 218 -19.12 1.38 18.14
CA LEU A 218 -18.24 1.97 19.14
C LEU A 218 -18.00 3.46 18.91
N GLY A 219 -18.19 3.94 17.69
CA GLY A 219 -18.02 5.35 17.33
C GLY A 219 -16.97 5.55 16.24
N SER A 220 -16.76 6.81 15.88
CA SER A 220 -15.79 7.23 14.90
C SER A 220 -14.88 8.33 15.44
N VAL A 221 -13.63 8.32 14.99
CA VAL A 221 -12.62 9.35 15.29
C VAL A 221 -12.11 9.90 13.97
N ARG A 222 -12.00 11.21 13.86
CA ARG A 222 -11.41 11.94 12.74
C ARG A 222 -10.33 12.88 13.26
N TYR A 223 -9.18 12.83 12.60
CA TYR A 223 -8.01 13.65 12.92
C TYR A 223 -7.48 14.33 11.67
#